data_1070c4f11734cc7c9c8d0bcd910cbc94
#
_entry.id   1070c4f11734cc7c9c8d0bcd910cbc94
#
_cell.length_a   1.000
_cell.length_b   1.000
_cell.length_c   1.000
_cell.angle_alpha   90.00
_cell.angle_beta   90.00
_cell.angle_gamma   90.00
#
_symmetry.space_group_name_H-M   'P 1'
#
loop_
_entity.id
_entity.type
_entity.pdbx_description
1 polymer ?
#
loop_
_entity_poly.entity_id
_entity_poly.type
_entity_poly.pdbx_seq_one_letter_code
_entity_poly.pdbx_strand_id
1 'polypeptide(L)'
;MIDWVTMKLSCDHDGIISNGEVVSLSKDGDSVEWSLVKFLPVVGSHDATISIRSITQSTIEISGNPTKWLQGHNLFGTNDLKRLVWLFFNKLLDIPDLKLKPTLEQLHAVKMGKLTVSRVDINETWFLDTREEVLAWLRSAGQKISLKHRGAGQFKGDTLYWGNIRSRRWFLKCYSKGDEINSKKSNFPDALRTPEMLAYADRALRIELVLRSNQLREWQLHEVAHW
;
A
#
# COMPACT_ATOMS: atom_id res chain seq x y z
N MET A 1 6.50 -3.25 -9.89
CA MET A 1 6.46 -1.89 -9.28
C MET A 1 6.01 -1.97 -7.82
N ILE A 2 6.30 -0.92 -7.04
CA ILE A 2 5.78 -0.78 -5.67
C ILE A 2 4.33 -0.28 -5.71
N ASP A 3 3.44 -0.96 -4.99
CA ASP A 3 2.00 -0.64 -5.00
C ASP A 3 1.50 -0.14 -3.64
N TRP A 4 1.82 -0.82 -2.56
CA TRP A 4 1.42 -0.42 -1.20
C TRP A 4 2.61 -0.38 -0.26
N VAL A 5 2.63 0.61 0.63
CA VAL A 5 3.63 0.70 1.69
C VAL A 5 2.94 1.04 3.01
N THR A 6 3.34 0.35 4.09
CA THR A 6 3.08 0.79 5.46
C THR A 6 4.42 1.05 6.13
N MET A 7 4.67 2.28 6.52
CA MET A 7 5.97 2.74 7.00
C MET A 7 5.86 3.61 8.25
N LYS A 8 6.94 3.60 9.03
CA LYS A 8 7.15 4.50 10.17
C LYS A 8 8.42 5.29 9.95
N LEU A 9 8.36 6.58 10.20
CA LEU A 9 9.49 7.49 10.03
C LEU A 9 9.49 8.58 11.11
N SER A 10 10.68 9.10 11.41
CA SER A 10 10.84 10.24 12.30
C SER A 10 10.46 11.51 11.55
N CYS A 11 9.51 12.26 12.12
CA CYS A 11 9.06 13.54 11.62
C CYS A 11 8.41 14.32 12.74
N ASP A 12 8.99 15.43 13.12
CA ASP A 12 8.38 16.36 14.09
C ASP A 12 7.13 16.98 13.47
N HIS A 13 6.12 17.20 14.29
CA HIS A 13 4.84 17.78 13.85
C HIS A 13 4.12 18.43 15.02
N ASP A 14 3.28 19.43 14.73
CA ASP A 14 2.49 20.10 15.73
C ASP A 14 1.16 19.37 15.98
N GLY A 15 0.91 19.01 17.23
CA GLY A 15 -0.30 18.31 17.66
C GLY A 15 -0.33 16.83 17.28
N ILE A 16 -1.49 16.22 17.43
CA ILE A 16 -1.70 14.79 17.11
C ILE A 16 -2.38 14.67 15.75
N ILE A 17 -1.71 14.00 14.82
CA ILE A 17 -2.30 13.65 13.52
C ILE A 17 -3.17 12.43 13.72
N SER A 18 -4.49 12.61 13.69
CA SER A 18 -5.45 11.54 13.90
C SER A 18 -6.82 11.85 13.34
N ASN A 19 -7.61 10.80 13.08
CA ASN A 19 -9.07 10.89 12.90
C ASN A 19 -9.77 10.38 14.16
N GLY A 20 -9.37 10.93 15.33
CA GLY A 20 -9.85 10.53 16.63
C GLY A 20 -9.07 9.38 17.25
N GLU A 21 -9.56 8.91 18.40
CA GLU A 21 -8.93 7.90 19.23
C GLU A 21 -9.95 6.83 19.64
N VAL A 22 -9.53 5.58 19.76
CA VAL A 22 -10.27 4.52 20.43
C VAL A 22 -9.65 4.31 21.78
N VAL A 23 -10.45 4.38 22.82
CA VAL A 23 -10.01 4.22 24.20
C VAL A 23 -10.73 3.02 24.82
N SER A 24 -9.99 2.13 25.46
CA SER A 24 -10.54 1.10 26.33
C SER A 24 -10.47 1.59 27.77
N LEU A 25 -11.62 1.57 28.43
CA LEU A 25 -11.69 1.89 29.85
C LEU A 25 -11.64 0.59 30.68
N SER A 26 -11.14 0.70 31.90
CA SER A 26 -11.24 -0.34 32.90
C SER A 26 -12.71 -0.72 33.16
N LYS A 27 -12.94 -1.89 33.75
CA LYS A 27 -14.31 -2.42 33.98
C LYS A 27 -15.17 -1.52 34.84
N ASP A 28 -14.57 -0.76 35.72
CA ASP A 28 -15.19 0.27 36.58
C ASP A 28 -15.32 1.65 35.89
N GLY A 29 -14.70 1.84 34.72
CA GLY A 29 -14.74 3.07 33.95
C GLY A 29 -13.76 4.16 34.39
N ASP A 30 -12.99 3.95 35.45
CA ASP A 30 -12.21 4.97 36.13
C ASP A 30 -10.80 5.17 35.55
N SER A 31 -10.31 4.21 34.73
CA SER A 31 -8.98 4.30 34.14
C SER A 31 -8.93 3.86 32.68
N VAL A 32 -8.00 4.43 31.92
CA VAL A 32 -7.72 4.04 30.55
C VAL A 32 -6.76 2.85 30.54
N GLU A 33 -7.21 1.69 30.04
CA GLU A 33 -6.37 0.50 29.91
C GLU A 33 -5.43 0.62 28.70
N TRP A 34 -5.97 1.10 27.56
CA TRP A 34 -5.19 1.37 26.36
C TRP A 34 -5.93 2.37 25.47
N SER A 35 -5.17 3.02 24.61
CA SER A 35 -5.73 3.85 23.56
C SER A 35 -5.06 3.57 22.22
N LEU A 36 -5.79 3.84 21.13
CA LEU A 36 -5.32 3.68 19.75
C LEU A 36 -5.70 4.92 18.93
N VAL A 37 -4.69 5.63 18.48
CA VAL A 37 -4.84 6.74 17.54
C VAL A 37 -5.29 6.21 16.18
N LYS A 38 -6.44 6.70 15.69
CA LYS A 38 -6.98 6.33 14.38
C LYS A 38 -6.22 7.02 13.25
N PHE A 39 -6.07 6.32 12.14
CA PHE A 39 -5.53 6.92 10.93
C PHE A 39 -6.41 8.03 10.39
N LEU A 40 -5.81 9.16 10.05
CA LEU A 40 -6.40 10.26 9.30
C LEU A 40 -6.26 9.95 7.80
N PRO A 41 -7.35 9.94 7.01
CA PRO A 41 -7.26 9.85 5.57
C PRO A 41 -6.75 11.18 4.99
N VAL A 42 -5.78 11.10 4.11
CA VAL A 42 -5.20 12.26 3.41
C VAL A 42 -5.41 12.10 1.91
N VAL A 43 -6.09 13.07 1.33
CA VAL A 43 -6.44 13.07 -0.09
C VAL A 43 -5.26 13.56 -0.92
N GLY A 44 -5.01 12.89 -2.02
CA GLY A 44 -3.99 13.22 -3.01
C GLY A 44 -4.58 13.42 -4.41
N SER A 45 -3.83 13.04 -5.42
CA SER A 45 -4.25 13.17 -6.82
C SER A 45 -5.53 12.36 -7.09
N HIS A 46 -6.50 13.00 -7.77
CA HIS A 46 -7.77 12.36 -8.19
C HIS A 46 -8.46 11.61 -7.04
N ASP A 47 -8.58 12.25 -5.89
CA ASP A 47 -9.23 11.70 -4.69
C ASP A 47 -8.63 10.38 -4.16
N ALA A 48 -7.44 10.01 -4.63
CA ALA A 48 -6.71 8.89 -4.06
C ALA A 48 -6.31 9.20 -2.62
N THR A 49 -6.51 8.25 -1.70
CA THR A 49 -6.25 8.46 -0.29
C THR A 49 -5.13 7.56 0.23
N ILE A 50 -4.36 8.11 1.17
CA ILE A 50 -3.50 7.37 2.08
C ILE A 50 -3.96 7.62 3.51
N SER A 51 -3.42 6.87 4.45
CA SER A 51 -3.72 6.97 5.87
C SER A 51 -2.47 7.35 6.65
N ILE A 52 -2.55 8.37 7.50
CA ILE A 52 -1.45 8.84 8.35
C ILE A 52 -1.90 8.97 9.80
N ARG A 53 -1.01 8.70 10.75
CA ARG A 53 -1.25 8.99 12.17
C ARG A 53 0.04 9.28 12.92
N SER A 54 -0.05 10.01 14.00
CA SER A 54 1.00 10.13 15.00
C SER A 54 1.16 8.82 15.78
N ILE A 55 2.40 8.42 15.99
CA ILE A 55 2.79 7.41 16.98
C ILE A 55 3.33 8.12 18.24
N THR A 56 4.18 9.12 18.04
CA THR A 56 4.67 10.06 19.05
C THR A 56 4.66 11.45 18.42
N GLN A 57 5.06 12.49 19.16
CA GLN A 57 5.22 13.86 18.62
C GLN A 57 6.31 14.00 17.55
N SER A 58 7.19 13.00 17.45
CA SER A 58 8.31 12.99 16.49
C SER A 58 8.32 11.74 15.60
N THR A 59 7.23 10.97 15.58
CA THR A 59 7.14 9.75 14.74
C THR A 59 5.74 9.62 14.18
N ILE A 60 5.66 9.40 12.87
CA ILE A 60 4.42 9.16 12.15
C ILE A 60 4.40 7.78 11.51
N GLU A 61 3.21 7.21 11.39
CA GLU A 61 2.95 6.00 10.61
C GLU A 61 2.07 6.36 9.41
N ILE A 62 2.49 5.88 8.22
CA ILE A 62 1.80 6.11 6.96
C ILE A 62 1.47 4.77 6.35
N SER A 63 0.27 4.62 5.78
CA SER A 63 -0.17 3.39 5.12
C SER A 63 -1.01 3.72 3.89
N GLY A 64 -0.66 3.17 2.74
CA GLY A 64 -1.39 3.39 1.50
C GLY A 64 -0.60 3.06 0.25
N ASN A 65 -1.14 3.48 -0.90
CA ASN A 65 -0.49 3.37 -2.19
C ASN A 65 0.09 4.72 -2.60
N PRO A 66 1.42 4.96 -2.39
CA PRO A 66 2.03 6.25 -2.69
C PRO A 66 2.00 6.59 -4.18
N THR A 67 2.15 5.59 -5.07
CA THR A 67 2.06 5.79 -6.52
C THR A 67 0.67 6.30 -6.91
N LYS A 68 -0.39 5.64 -6.43
CA LYS A 68 -1.77 6.06 -6.71
C LYS A 68 -2.07 7.43 -6.12
N TRP A 69 -1.59 7.71 -4.92
CA TRP A 69 -1.79 8.99 -4.24
C TRP A 69 -1.12 10.16 -4.99
N LEU A 70 0.06 9.91 -5.61
CA LEU A 70 0.79 10.94 -6.38
C LEU A 70 0.19 11.22 -7.76
N GLN A 71 -0.36 10.20 -8.46
CA GLN A 71 -0.75 10.30 -9.87
C GLN A 71 -2.19 9.86 -10.18
N GLY A 72 -2.97 9.47 -9.17
CA GLY A 72 -4.37 9.06 -9.32
C GLY A 72 -4.59 7.59 -9.68
N HIS A 73 -3.57 6.89 -10.16
CA HIS A 73 -3.67 5.49 -10.59
C HIS A 73 -2.42 4.68 -10.23
N ASN A 74 -2.53 3.35 -10.34
CA ASN A 74 -1.42 2.40 -10.14
C ASN A 74 -1.31 1.41 -11.33
N LEU A 75 -1.64 1.84 -12.54
CA LEU A 75 -1.42 1.01 -13.74
C LEU A 75 0.07 0.80 -13.98
N PHE A 76 0.84 1.84 -13.85
CA PHE A 76 2.30 1.83 -13.90
C PHE A 76 2.88 2.69 -12.77
N GLY A 77 4.17 2.52 -12.51
CA GLY A 77 4.88 3.20 -11.42
C GLY A 77 6.35 2.81 -11.38
N THR A 78 6.97 2.92 -10.22
CA THR A 78 8.40 2.69 -10.04
C THR A 78 8.69 1.42 -9.21
N ASN A 79 9.90 0.86 -9.41
CA ASN A 79 10.47 -0.21 -8.57
C ASN A 79 11.42 0.37 -7.50
N ASP A 80 11.76 1.65 -7.58
CA ASP A 80 12.63 2.33 -6.63
C ASP A 80 11.82 2.81 -5.43
N LEU A 81 11.77 2.00 -4.38
CA LEU A 81 11.05 2.31 -3.15
C LEU A 81 11.61 3.54 -2.45
N LYS A 82 12.93 3.70 -2.41
CA LYS A 82 13.59 4.82 -1.74
C LYS A 82 13.23 6.15 -2.39
N ARG A 83 13.32 6.21 -3.74
CA ARG A 83 12.92 7.40 -4.50
C ARG A 83 11.43 7.68 -4.35
N LEU A 84 10.58 6.65 -4.42
CA LEU A 84 9.14 6.78 -4.27
C LEU A 84 8.78 7.38 -2.91
N VAL A 85 9.34 6.84 -1.83
CA VAL A 85 9.11 7.33 -0.46
C VAL A 85 9.57 8.78 -0.32
N TRP A 86 10.73 9.15 -0.87
CA TRP A 86 11.24 10.51 -0.83
C TRP A 86 10.30 11.49 -1.57
N LEU A 87 9.89 11.19 -2.79
CA LEU A 87 8.97 12.03 -3.57
C LEU A 87 7.62 12.19 -2.86
N PHE A 88 7.08 11.08 -2.37
CA PHE A 88 5.83 11.03 -1.65
C PHE A 88 5.89 11.85 -0.35
N PHE A 89 6.95 11.68 0.46
CA PHE A 89 7.12 12.42 1.72
C PHE A 89 7.22 13.93 1.48
N ASN A 90 8.01 14.36 0.49
CA ASN A 90 8.07 15.80 0.15
C ASN A 90 6.71 16.36 -0.21
N LYS A 91 5.89 15.58 -0.95
CA LYS A 91 4.53 16.04 -1.30
C LYS A 91 3.59 16.10 -0.09
N LEU A 92 3.80 15.28 0.93
CA LEU A 92 3.08 15.40 2.21
C LEU A 92 3.43 16.68 2.97
N LEU A 93 4.66 17.17 2.88
CA LEU A 93 5.07 18.43 3.51
C LEU A 93 4.34 19.64 2.95
N ASP A 94 3.83 19.55 1.71
CA ASP A 94 3.03 20.61 1.08
C ASP A 94 1.60 20.70 1.65
N ILE A 95 1.20 19.81 2.57
CA ILE A 95 -0.16 19.78 3.16
C ILE A 95 -0.15 20.48 4.51
N PRO A 96 -0.65 21.74 4.60
CA PRO A 96 -0.54 22.55 5.82
C PRO A 96 -1.26 21.93 7.03
N ASP A 97 -2.38 21.23 6.80
CA ASP A 97 -3.20 20.65 7.86
C ASP A 97 -2.49 19.54 8.64
N LEU A 98 -1.48 18.90 8.06
CA LEU A 98 -0.67 17.89 8.72
C LEU A 98 0.35 18.48 9.70
N LYS A 99 0.67 19.77 9.57
CA LYS A 99 1.62 20.53 10.42
C LYS A 99 2.95 19.80 10.61
N LEU A 100 3.42 19.10 9.57
CA LEU A 100 4.70 18.42 9.58
C LEU A 100 5.85 19.43 9.59
N LYS A 101 6.80 19.25 10.51
CA LYS A 101 7.96 20.14 10.73
C LYS A 101 9.25 19.34 10.92
N PRO A 102 9.61 18.49 9.94
CA PRO A 102 10.80 17.67 10.09
C PRO A 102 12.05 18.55 10.20
N THR A 103 12.98 18.14 11.05
CA THR A 103 14.32 18.71 11.10
C THR A 103 15.10 18.36 9.83
N LEU A 104 16.21 19.05 9.56
CA LEU A 104 17.11 18.74 8.45
C LEU A 104 17.66 17.31 8.56
N GLU A 105 17.92 16.84 9.77
CA GLU A 105 18.37 15.46 10.03
C GLU A 105 17.30 14.44 9.67
N GLN A 106 16.04 14.68 10.05
CA GLN A 106 14.91 13.84 9.73
C GLN A 106 14.65 13.79 8.20
N LEU A 107 14.72 14.95 7.53
CA LEU A 107 14.64 15.01 6.05
C LEU A 107 15.77 14.20 5.41
N HIS A 108 17.00 14.35 5.88
CA HIS A 108 18.13 13.58 5.38
C HIS A 108 17.94 12.07 5.62
N ALA A 109 17.44 11.67 6.80
CA ALA A 109 17.16 10.28 7.12
C ALA A 109 16.14 9.67 6.15
N VAL A 110 15.03 10.36 5.85
CA VAL A 110 14.02 9.91 4.88
C VAL A 110 14.65 9.79 3.48
N LYS A 111 15.41 10.79 3.03
CA LYS A 111 16.11 10.77 1.73
C LYS A 111 17.08 9.59 1.61
N MET A 112 17.75 9.22 2.70
CA MET A 112 18.65 8.07 2.75
C MET A 112 17.93 6.72 2.93
N GLY A 113 16.61 6.72 3.10
CA GLY A 113 15.83 5.51 3.34
C GLY A 113 15.93 4.96 4.77
N LYS A 114 16.42 5.75 5.72
CA LYS A 114 16.51 5.40 7.14
C LYS A 114 15.16 5.49 7.82
N LEU A 115 14.25 4.62 7.40
CA LEU A 115 12.90 4.47 7.94
C LEU A 115 12.46 3.03 7.80
N THR A 116 11.49 2.61 8.62
CA THR A 116 11.07 1.22 8.66
C THR A 116 9.77 0.97 7.91
N VAL A 117 9.67 -0.19 7.25
CA VAL A 117 8.46 -0.67 6.60
C VAL A 117 7.95 -1.94 7.28
N SER A 118 6.63 -2.02 7.45
CA SER A 118 5.94 -3.17 8.01
C SER A 118 5.09 -3.92 6.98
N ARG A 119 4.86 -3.28 5.83
CA ARG A 119 4.22 -3.87 4.65
C ARG A 119 4.75 -3.20 3.39
N VAL A 120 5.07 -4.04 2.40
CA VAL A 120 5.34 -3.60 1.02
C VAL A 120 4.63 -4.56 0.08
N ASP A 121 3.80 -4.02 -0.82
CA ASP A 121 3.19 -4.78 -1.90
C ASP A 121 3.96 -4.48 -3.19
N ILE A 122 4.50 -5.51 -3.80
CA ILE A 122 5.25 -5.44 -5.04
C ILE A 122 4.42 -6.13 -6.11
N ASN A 123 4.23 -5.48 -7.23
CA ASN A 123 3.55 -6.11 -8.34
C ASN A 123 4.41 -6.20 -9.60
N GLU A 124 4.12 -7.24 -10.37
CA GLU A 124 4.54 -7.46 -11.73
C GLU A 124 3.30 -7.48 -12.62
N THR A 125 3.38 -6.92 -13.82
CA THR A 125 2.27 -6.90 -14.77
C THR A 125 2.70 -7.61 -16.04
N TRP A 126 1.97 -8.66 -16.39
CA TRP A 126 2.15 -9.40 -17.62
C TRP A 126 1.01 -9.05 -18.57
N PHE A 127 1.34 -8.88 -19.84
CA PHE A 127 0.38 -8.56 -20.88
C PHE A 127 0.09 -9.80 -21.72
N LEU A 128 -1.19 -10.09 -21.88
CA LEU A 128 -1.71 -11.08 -22.80
C LEU A 128 -2.38 -10.38 -23.98
N ASP A 129 -2.74 -11.11 -25.01
CA ASP A 129 -3.28 -10.48 -26.22
C ASP A 129 -4.69 -9.94 -26.01
N THR A 130 -5.50 -10.62 -25.18
CA THR A 130 -6.88 -10.25 -24.90
C THR A 130 -7.22 -10.37 -23.42
N ARG A 131 -8.30 -9.71 -23.00
CA ARG A 131 -8.88 -9.85 -21.66
C ARG A 131 -9.35 -11.29 -21.39
N GLU A 132 -9.89 -11.97 -22.40
CA GLU A 132 -10.35 -13.35 -22.31
C GLU A 132 -9.19 -14.29 -21.98
N GLU A 133 -8.02 -14.06 -22.52
CA GLU A 133 -6.80 -14.81 -22.19
C GLU A 133 -6.34 -14.54 -20.75
N VAL A 134 -6.41 -13.30 -20.27
CA VAL A 134 -6.14 -12.97 -18.86
C VAL A 134 -7.05 -13.78 -17.94
N LEU A 135 -8.34 -13.82 -18.21
CA LEU A 135 -9.32 -14.56 -17.43
C LEU A 135 -9.14 -16.07 -17.54
N ALA A 136 -8.79 -16.58 -18.73
CA ALA A 136 -8.51 -18.00 -18.94
C ALA A 136 -7.26 -18.43 -18.19
N TRP A 137 -6.21 -17.59 -18.18
CA TRP A 137 -5.00 -17.82 -17.41
C TRP A 137 -5.30 -17.90 -15.91
N LEU A 138 -6.06 -16.95 -15.37
CA LEU A 138 -6.43 -16.92 -13.94
C LEU A 138 -7.18 -18.20 -13.55
N ARG A 139 -8.18 -18.63 -14.33
CA ARG A 139 -8.92 -19.88 -14.09
C ARG A 139 -8.00 -21.10 -14.10
N SER A 140 -7.13 -21.20 -15.11
CA SER A 140 -6.17 -22.30 -15.24
C SER A 140 -5.18 -22.31 -14.07
N ALA A 141 -4.65 -21.15 -13.68
CA ALA A 141 -3.73 -21.01 -12.56
C ALA A 141 -4.37 -21.44 -11.24
N GLY A 142 -5.62 -21.04 -10.99
CA GLY A 142 -6.37 -21.44 -9.80
C GLY A 142 -6.57 -22.95 -9.68
N GLN A 143 -6.69 -23.65 -10.80
CA GLN A 143 -6.86 -25.11 -10.83
C GLN A 143 -5.55 -25.89 -10.77
N LYS A 144 -4.47 -25.36 -11.36
CA LYS A 144 -3.24 -26.12 -11.63
C LYS A 144 -2.05 -25.71 -10.79
N ILE A 145 -2.03 -24.48 -10.26
CA ILE A 145 -0.86 -23.96 -9.55
C ILE A 145 -1.03 -24.10 -8.05
N SER A 146 -0.06 -24.78 -7.45
CA SER A 146 0.11 -24.83 -5.98
C SER A 146 1.49 -24.30 -5.63
N LEU A 147 1.56 -23.40 -4.65
CA LEU A 147 2.82 -22.84 -4.17
C LEU A 147 3.29 -23.55 -2.92
N LYS A 148 4.58 -23.88 -2.87
CA LYS A 148 5.21 -24.48 -1.68
C LYS A 148 4.93 -23.61 -0.45
N HIS A 149 4.44 -24.24 0.62
CA HIS A 149 4.05 -23.60 1.89
C HIS A 149 2.87 -22.60 1.80
N ARG A 150 2.16 -22.52 0.66
CA ARG A 150 0.98 -21.66 0.47
C ARG A 150 -0.25 -22.42 -0.02
N GLY A 151 -0.03 -23.64 -0.55
CA GLY A 151 -1.09 -24.50 -1.07
C GLY A 151 -1.62 -24.10 -2.43
N ALA A 152 -2.78 -24.65 -2.78
CA ALA A 152 -3.49 -24.33 -4.02
C ALA A 152 -4.05 -22.91 -4.00
N GLY A 153 -4.23 -22.34 -5.20
CA GLY A 153 -4.86 -21.05 -5.39
C GLY A 153 -6.33 -21.07 -4.95
N GLN A 154 -6.77 -20.00 -4.31
CA GLN A 154 -8.15 -19.82 -3.87
C GLN A 154 -8.70 -18.49 -4.38
N PHE A 155 -9.85 -18.52 -5.04
CA PHE A 155 -10.53 -17.31 -5.48
C PHE A 155 -11.28 -16.67 -4.30
N LYS A 156 -11.17 -15.32 -4.24
CA LYS A 156 -12.04 -14.48 -3.42
C LYS A 156 -12.52 -13.34 -4.31
N GLY A 157 -13.78 -13.43 -4.76
CA GLY A 157 -14.26 -12.62 -5.88
C GLY A 157 -13.44 -12.97 -7.14
N ASP A 158 -13.02 -11.96 -7.88
CA ASP A 158 -12.26 -12.11 -9.13
C ASP A 158 -10.73 -12.17 -8.91
N THR A 159 -10.28 -12.21 -7.66
CA THR A 159 -8.86 -12.26 -7.31
C THR A 159 -8.46 -13.66 -6.82
N LEU A 160 -7.42 -14.20 -7.40
CA LEU A 160 -6.82 -15.48 -7.03
C LEU A 160 -5.71 -15.25 -5.99
N TYR A 161 -5.75 -15.99 -4.89
CA TYR A 161 -4.81 -15.88 -3.77
C TYR A 161 -4.08 -17.19 -3.54
N TRP A 162 -2.78 -17.11 -3.22
CA TRP A 162 -2.01 -18.19 -2.62
C TRP A 162 -1.52 -17.77 -1.25
N GLY A 163 -1.89 -18.56 -0.23
CA GLY A 163 -1.61 -18.27 1.17
C GLY A 163 -2.69 -17.47 1.86
N ASN A 164 -2.54 -17.31 3.17
CA ASN A 164 -3.51 -16.62 4.00
C ASN A 164 -3.33 -15.11 3.91
N ILE A 165 -4.37 -14.36 3.56
CA ILE A 165 -4.38 -12.89 3.50
C ILE A 165 -4.07 -12.22 4.85
N ARG A 166 -4.25 -12.94 5.98
CA ARG A 166 -3.88 -12.48 7.33
C ARG A 166 -2.47 -12.91 7.74
N SER A 167 -1.70 -13.54 6.84
CA SER A 167 -0.32 -13.94 7.12
C SER A 167 0.51 -12.75 7.58
N ARG A 168 1.31 -12.94 8.62
CA ARG A 168 2.32 -11.95 9.06
C ARG A 168 3.62 -12.03 8.26
N ARG A 169 3.71 -12.99 7.30
CA ARG A 169 4.87 -13.17 6.43
C ARG A 169 4.59 -12.61 5.06
N TRP A 170 3.97 -13.40 4.18
CA TRP A 170 3.63 -12.99 2.83
C TRP A 170 2.48 -13.82 2.26
N PHE A 171 1.86 -13.32 1.24
CA PHE A 171 0.95 -14.03 0.34
C PHE A 171 1.03 -13.44 -1.06
N LEU A 172 0.57 -14.20 -2.04
CA LEU A 172 0.50 -13.78 -3.43
C LEU A 172 -0.96 -13.60 -3.83
N LYS A 173 -1.25 -12.57 -4.61
CA LYS A 173 -2.54 -12.39 -5.28
C LYS A 173 -2.33 -12.13 -6.76
N CYS A 174 -3.31 -12.58 -7.57
CA CYS A 174 -3.29 -12.43 -9.00
C CYS A 174 -4.69 -12.06 -9.49
N TYR A 175 -4.78 -11.10 -10.41
CA TYR A 175 -6.06 -10.58 -10.88
C TYR A 175 -5.96 -9.87 -12.22
N SER A 176 -7.13 -9.75 -12.91
CA SER A 176 -7.28 -8.92 -14.10
C SER A 176 -7.30 -7.45 -13.68
N LYS A 177 -6.38 -6.66 -14.20
CA LYS A 177 -6.35 -5.22 -13.91
C LYS A 177 -7.52 -4.49 -14.58
N GLY A 178 -7.96 -4.95 -15.75
CA GLY A 178 -9.16 -4.44 -16.41
C GLY A 178 -10.42 -4.65 -15.54
N ASP A 179 -10.61 -5.85 -14.99
CA ASP A 179 -11.75 -6.12 -14.13
C ASP A 179 -11.70 -5.29 -12.83
N GLU A 180 -10.52 -5.10 -12.26
CA GLU A 180 -10.36 -4.28 -11.06
C GLU A 180 -10.78 -2.82 -11.31
N ILE A 181 -10.33 -2.19 -12.42
CA ILE A 181 -10.68 -0.79 -12.71
C ILE A 181 -12.12 -0.61 -13.20
N ASN A 182 -12.73 -1.63 -13.78
CA ASN A 182 -14.11 -1.62 -14.27
C ASN A 182 -15.12 -2.13 -13.24
N SER A 183 -14.67 -2.57 -12.05
CA SER A 183 -15.56 -3.03 -10.99
C SER A 183 -16.42 -1.88 -10.44
N LYS A 184 -17.62 -2.20 -9.93
CA LYS A 184 -18.51 -1.23 -9.26
C LYS A 184 -17.87 -0.58 -8.02
N LYS A 185 -16.84 -1.19 -7.45
CA LYS A 185 -16.10 -0.70 -6.29
C LYS A 185 -14.80 0.01 -6.68
N SER A 186 -14.56 0.16 -7.97
CA SER A 186 -13.38 0.84 -8.46
C SER A 186 -13.42 2.31 -8.09
N ASN A 187 -12.31 2.80 -7.60
CA ASN A 187 -12.05 4.23 -7.45
C ASN A 187 -11.01 4.69 -8.50
N PHE A 188 -11.01 4.07 -9.69
CA PHE A 188 -10.22 4.56 -10.82
C PHE A 188 -10.89 5.84 -11.34
N PRO A 189 -10.14 6.96 -11.43
CA PRO A 189 -10.69 8.25 -11.77
C PRO A 189 -11.32 8.29 -13.18
N ASP A 190 -12.50 8.86 -13.33
CA ASP A 190 -13.16 8.96 -14.64
C ASP A 190 -12.35 9.80 -15.62
N ALA A 191 -11.67 10.85 -15.15
CA ALA A 191 -10.77 11.67 -15.96
C ALA A 191 -9.58 10.90 -16.59
N LEU A 192 -9.23 9.73 -16.03
CA LEU A 192 -8.16 8.85 -16.50
C LEU A 192 -8.67 7.64 -17.30
N ARG A 193 -9.98 7.52 -17.54
CA ARG A 193 -10.59 6.42 -18.32
C ARG A 193 -10.50 6.65 -19.83
N THR A 194 -9.28 6.89 -20.31
CA THR A 194 -9.07 7.00 -21.77
C THR A 194 -9.13 5.60 -22.41
N PRO A 195 -9.46 5.50 -23.72
CA PRO A 195 -9.44 4.22 -24.43
C PRO A 195 -8.11 3.48 -24.32
N GLU A 196 -6.99 4.21 -24.35
CA GLU A 196 -5.64 3.65 -24.24
C GLU A 196 -5.38 3.07 -22.86
N MET A 197 -5.78 3.77 -21.78
CA MET A 197 -5.63 3.29 -20.40
C MET A 197 -6.49 2.06 -20.14
N LEU A 198 -7.70 2.02 -20.67
CA LEU A 198 -8.60 0.87 -20.56
C LEU A 198 -8.06 -0.34 -21.35
N ALA A 199 -7.65 -0.14 -22.59
CA ALA A 199 -7.03 -1.18 -23.41
C ALA A 199 -5.74 -1.74 -22.78
N TYR A 200 -4.91 -0.88 -22.17
CA TYR A 200 -3.76 -1.30 -21.40
C TYR A 200 -4.15 -2.20 -20.23
N ALA A 201 -5.16 -1.78 -19.46
CA ALA A 201 -5.60 -2.50 -18.27
C ALA A 201 -6.28 -3.84 -18.60
N ASP A 202 -7.05 -3.92 -19.69
CA ASP A 202 -7.78 -5.12 -20.09
C ASP A 202 -6.84 -6.30 -20.41
N ARG A 203 -5.67 -6.01 -20.95
CA ARG A 203 -4.62 -6.99 -21.28
C ARG A 203 -3.69 -7.32 -20.11
N ALA A 204 -3.83 -6.61 -18.99
CA ALA A 204 -2.91 -6.68 -17.87
C ALA A 204 -3.32 -7.74 -16.83
N LEU A 205 -2.54 -8.81 -16.75
CA LEU A 205 -2.53 -9.77 -15.65
C LEU A 205 -1.60 -9.22 -14.57
N ARG A 206 -2.15 -8.88 -13.40
CA ARG A 206 -1.37 -8.38 -12.28
C ARG A 206 -1.08 -9.49 -11.27
N ILE A 207 0.20 -9.68 -10.98
CA ILE A 207 0.70 -10.57 -9.94
C ILE A 207 1.28 -9.68 -8.84
N GLU A 208 0.82 -9.85 -7.60
CA GLU A 208 1.18 -8.97 -6.49
C GLU A 208 1.62 -9.79 -5.28
N LEU A 209 2.88 -9.60 -4.88
CA LEU A 209 3.46 -10.17 -3.68
C LEU A 209 3.28 -9.17 -2.53
N VAL A 210 2.55 -9.59 -1.51
CA VAL A 210 2.36 -8.80 -0.28
C VAL A 210 3.34 -9.29 0.77
N LEU A 211 4.33 -8.46 1.09
CA LEU A 211 5.31 -8.70 2.15
C LEU A 211 4.85 -8.03 3.45
N ARG A 212 4.95 -8.76 4.56
CA ARG A 212 4.58 -8.29 5.89
C ARG A 212 5.80 -8.28 6.83
N SER A 213 5.63 -7.67 7.99
CA SER A 213 6.69 -7.37 8.95
C SER A 213 7.63 -8.54 9.28
N ASN A 214 7.11 -9.76 9.46
CA ASN A 214 7.95 -10.93 9.79
C ASN A 214 8.85 -11.32 8.61
N GLN A 215 8.33 -11.29 7.38
CA GLN A 215 9.13 -11.61 6.19
C GLN A 215 10.12 -10.53 5.87
N LEU A 216 9.71 -9.27 6.00
CA LEU A 216 10.59 -8.11 5.79
C LEU A 216 11.79 -8.15 6.74
N ARG A 217 11.57 -8.49 8.02
CA ARG A 217 12.67 -8.65 9.00
C ARG A 217 13.58 -9.84 8.67
N GLU A 218 13.00 -10.98 8.36
CA GLU A 218 13.75 -12.20 8.03
C GLU A 218 14.66 -11.99 6.81
N TRP A 219 14.19 -11.22 5.82
CA TRP A 219 14.97 -10.89 4.63
C TRP A 219 15.82 -9.61 4.77
N GLN A 220 15.81 -8.98 5.93
CA GLN A 220 16.51 -7.71 6.21
C GLN A 220 16.04 -6.55 5.31
N LEU A 221 14.80 -6.60 4.80
CA LEU A 221 14.16 -5.59 3.96
C LEU A 221 13.19 -4.68 4.75
N HIS A 222 13.30 -4.65 6.08
CA HIS A 222 12.44 -3.82 6.92
C HIS A 222 12.87 -2.35 6.97
N GLU A 223 14.02 -2.00 6.43
CA GLU A 223 14.47 -0.62 6.21
C GLU A 223 14.46 -0.30 4.72
N VAL A 224 13.97 0.91 4.36
CA VAL A 224 13.91 1.35 2.95
C VAL A 224 15.29 1.48 2.33
N ALA A 225 16.31 1.73 3.13
CA ALA A 225 17.70 1.81 2.67
C ALA A 225 18.21 0.51 2.01
N HIS A 226 17.56 -0.63 2.28
CA HIS A 226 17.95 -1.94 1.75
C HIS A 226 17.21 -2.35 0.47
N TRP A 227 16.41 -1.44 -0.11
CA TRP A 227 15.60 -1.68 -1.32
C TRP A 227 16.25 -1.08 -2.57
#